data_912a635fadfe44183a065167ac072048
#
_entry.id   912a635fadfe44183a065167ac072048
#
_cell.length_a   1.000
_cell.length_b   1.000
_cell.length_c   1.000
_cell.angle_alpha   90.00
_cell.angle_beta   90.00
_cell.angle_gamma   90.00
#
_symmetry.space_group_name_H-M   'P 1'
#
loop_
_entity.id
_entity.type
_entity.pdbx_description
1 polymer ?
#
loop_
_entity_poly.entity_id
_entity_poly.type
_entity_poly.pdbx_seq_one_letter_code
_entity_poly.pdbx_strand_id
1 'polypeptide(L)'
;MSRPVLPRSPLPSGTPTRARTGARTGLRARARTPLAAALAGYVATRLIGLGVLAIVAAATGKDGLHRLKGRWDSVWYVRIAEHGYGYEVTLPNGDVHSDLAFFPLFPALERGLSAVLPVDAATAGLVVAWSAGLAAAWGIYRCGAFVGGERVGVLLAVLWGVYPTAFVQSMAYTETLFTALAAWSLYAVLRGRWIAAGVLCAAAGLTRPTAVALIAAVGIAAVVTVVRERRVSPRMVAGVLVAPLGWLAYVAYVGVREKSPTAYFDVQAAWGNSIDGGVALARFIAGLPWAASLGLCAALALLGRLVVLCVRQGQPRSASSSSPWSEPRTSVRGRG
;
A
#
# COMPACT_ATOMS: atom_id res chain seq x y z
N MET A 1 -2.89 3.22 89.24
CA MET A 1 -3.52 2.25 88.27
C MET A 1 -2.94 2.47 86.88
N SER A 2 -1.91 1.72 86.57
CA SER A 2 -1.11 1.84 85.35
C SER A 2 -1.68 0.89 84.31
N ARG A 3 -1.97 1.41 83.05
CA ARG A 3 -2.37 0.59 81.91
C ARG A 3 -1.13 0.06 81.16
N PRO A 4 -1.09 -1.21 80.73
CA PRO A 4 0.04 -1.76 80.01
C PRO A 4 0.02 -1.34 78.52
N VAL A 5 1.21 -1.00 78.04
CA VAL A 5 1.50 -0.70 76.64
C VAL A 5 1.77 -2.03 75.93
N LEU A 6 1.02 -2.31 74.87
CA LEU A 6 1.24 -3.44 73.96
C LEU A 6 2.33 -3.11 72.92
N PRO A 7 3.21 -4.05 72.59
CA PRO A 7 4.26 -3.84 71.57
C PRO A 7 3.71 -3.87 70.14
N ARG A 8 4.16 -2.93 69.30
CA ARG A 8 3.88 -2.86 67.88
C ARG A 8 4.76 -3.87 67.11
N SER A 9 4.15 -4.76 66.38
CA SER A 9 4.80 -5.65 65.39
C SER A 9 5.32 -4.87 64.23
N PRO A 10 6.50 -5.19 63.66
CA PRO A 10 7.01 -4.56 62.42
C PRO A 10 6.31 -5.09 61.18
N LEU A 11 5.94 -4.18 60.25
CA LEU A 11 5.41 -4.47 58.94
C LEU A 11 6.51 -5.08 58.03
N PRO A 12 6.20 -6.09 57.20
CA PRO A 12 7.17 -6.61 56.25
C PRO A 12 7.36 -5.64 55.10
N SER A 13 8.60 -5.24 54.87
CA SER A 13 9.05 -4.51 53.69
C SER A 13 9.07 -5.43 52.48
N GLY A 14 7.96 -5.49 51.72
CA GLY A 14 7.86 -6.19 50.45
C GLY A 14 8.27 -5.29 49.30
N THR A 15 9.42 -5.51 48.74
CA THR A 15 9.90 -4.92 47.48
C THR A 15 9.08 -5.44 46.28
N PRO A 16 8.39 -4.58 45.51
CA PRO A 16 7.77 -5.01 44.24
C PRO A 16 8.58 -4.48 43.09
N THR A 17 9.62 -5.17 42.68
CA THR A 17 10.33 -4.77 41.45
C THR A 17 10.88 -5.98 40.68
N ARG A 18 10.02 -6.76 39.99
CA ARG A 18 10.49 -7.64 38.89
C ARG A 18 9.46 -8.11 37.87
N ALA A 19 8.21 -7.68 37.95
CA ALA A 19 7.15 -8.22 37.05
C ALA A 19 6.84 -7.39 35.81
N ARG A 20 7.38 -6.16 35.66
CA ARG A 20 7.00 -5.28 34.52
C ARG A 20 7.88 -5.37 33.26
N THR A 21 9.09 -5.90 33.35
CA THR A 21 10.02 -5.98 32.21
C THR A 21 9.77 -7.21 31.32
N GLY A 22 9.32 -8.31 31.93
CA GLY A 22 9.05 -9.56 31.18
C GLY A 22 7.81 -9.50 30.26
N ALA A 23 6.77 -8.74 30.67
CA ALA A 23 5.54 -8.63 29.87
C ALA A 23 5.73 -7.80 28.59
N ARG A 24 6.58 -6.76 28.64
CA ARG A 24 6.88 -5.93 27.45
C ARG A 24 7.77 -6.64 26.43
N THR A 25 8.68 -7.49 26.84
CA THR A 25 9.52 -8.30 25.95
C THR A 25 8.72 -9.44 25.31
N GLY A 26 7.82 -10.08 26.05
CA GLY A 26 6.94 -11.14 25.52
C GLY A 26 5.92 -10.63 24.48
N LEU A 27 5.33 -9.44 24.68
CA LEU A 27 4.46 -8.83 23.68
C LEU A 27 5.20 -8.42 22.40
N ARG A 28 6.44 -7.90 22.53
CA ARG A 28 7.27 -7.54 21.37
C ARG A 28 7.76 -8.76 20.61
N ALA A 29 8.05 -9.87 21.27
CA ALA A 29 8.42 -11.13 20.64
C ALA A 29 7.23 -11.79 19.93
N ARG A 30 6.02 -11.73 20.52
CA ARG A 30 4.78 -12.23 19.90
C ARG A 30 4.35 -11.44 18.66
N ALA A 31 4.59 -10.12 18.64
CA ALA A 31 4.29 -9.28 17.48
C ALA A 31 5.30 -9.42 16.33
N ARG A 32 6.49 -9.97 16.57
CA ARG A 32 7.52 -10.18 15.54
C ARG A 32 7.27 -11.43 14.70
N THR A 33 6.70 -12.47 15.27
CA THR A 33 6.48 -13.74 14.57
C THR A 33 5.51 -13.66 13.40
N PRO A 34 4.34 -13.00 13.48
CA PRO A 34 3.41 -12.89 12.36
C PRO A 34 3.95 -12.00 11.23
N LEU A 35 4.64 -10.89 11.54
CA LEU A 35 5.32 -10.08 10.52
C LEU A 35 6.41 -10.89 9.82
N ALA A 36 7.23 -11.62 10.58
CA ALA A 36 8.25 -12.48 9.99
C ALA A 36 7.63 -13.55 9.08
N ALA A 37 6.50 -14.14 9.46
CA ALA A 37 5.76 -15.09 8.63
C ALA A 37 5.23 -14.43 7.33
N ALA A 38 4.71 -13.20 7.40
CA ALA A 38 4.25 -12.46 6.23
C ALA A 38 5.40 -12.18 5.24
N LEU A 39 6.53 -11.68 5.75
CA LEU A 39 7.69 -11.38 4.92
C LEU A 39 8.33 -12.67 4.36
N ALA A 40 8.48 -13.71 5.20
CA ALA A 40 9.01 -14.99 4.74
C ALA A 40 8.11 -15.64 3.68
N GLY A 41 6.78 -15.59 3.85
CA GLY A 41 5.82 -16.06 2.85
C GLY A 41 5.93 -15.29 1.54
N TYR A 42 6.02 -13.97 1.58
CA TYR A 42 6.25 -13.15 0.40
C TYR A 42 7.59 -13.49 -0.28
N VAL A 43 8.69 -13.55 0.46
CA VAL A 43 10.01 -13.92 -0.07
C VAL A 43 9.99 -15.31 -0.70
N ALA A 44 9.36 -16.29 -0.03
CA ALA A 44 9.23 -17.64 -0.58
C ALA A 44 8.54 -17.64 -1.95
N THR A 45 7.46 -16.86 -2.13
CA THR A 45 6.78 -16.75 -3.44
C THR A 45 7.69 -16.13 -4.50
N ARG A 46 8.54 -15.16 -4.13
CA ARG A 46 9.53 -14.56 -5.07
C ARG A 46 10.61 -15.56 -5.43
N LEU A 47 11.15 -16.27 -4.45
CA LEU A 47 12.19 -17.30 -4.68
C LEU A 47 11.68 -18.43 -5.57
N ILE A 48 10.44 -18.89 -5.37
CA ILE A 48 9.81 -19.89 -6.25
C ILE A 48 9.72 -19.34 -7.68
N GLY A 49 9.21 -18.10 -7.86
CA GLY A 49 9.12 -17.48 -9.18
C GLY A 49 10.47 -17.31 -9.88
N LEU A 50 11.49 -16.89 -9.14
CA LEU A 50 12.87 -16.75 -9.65
C LEU A 50 13.48 -18.14 -9.97
N GLY A 51 13.19 -19.15 -9.16
CA GLY A 51 13.62 -20.54 -9.42
C GLY A 51 13.02 -21.08 -10.71
N VAL A 52 11.71 -20.88 -10.92
CA VAL A 52 11.04 -21.25 -12.18
C VAL A 52 11.67 -20.50 -13.36
N LEU A 53 11.91 -19.19 -13.23
CA LEU A 53 12.58 -18.40 -14.26
C LEU A 53 13.96 -18.96 -14.60
N ALA A 54 14.77 -19.31 -13.57
CA ALA A 54 16.10 -19.86 -13.76
C ALA A 54 16.07 -21.21 -14.51
N ILE A 55 15.14 -22.09 -14.15
CA ILE A 55 14.93 -23.38 -14.82
C ILE A 55 14.56 -23.18 -16.30
N VAL A 56 13.58 -22.29 -16.57
CA VAL A 56 13.14 -21.99 -17.93
C VAL A 56 14.25 -21.32 -18.73
N ALA A 57 15.01 -20.41 -18.13
CA ALA A 57 16.15 -19.75 -18.77
C ALA A 57 17.22 -20.78 -19.17
N ALA A 58 17.59 -21.69 -18.26
CA ALA A 58 18.54 -22.75 -18.54
C ALA A 58 18.04 -23.70 -19.65
N ALA A 59 16.77 -24.12 -19.58
CA ALA A 59 16.18 -25.02 -20.57
C ALA A 59 16.06 -24.40 -21.98
N THR A 60 15.96 -23.06 -22.08
CA THR A 60 15.76 -22.33 -23.34
C THR A 60 17.02 -21.62 -23.86
N GLY A 61 18.15 -21.70 -23.12
CA GLY A 61 19.38 -20.99 -23.45
C GLY A 61 19.26 -19.45 -23.40
N LYS A 62 18.28 -18.92 -22.65
CA LYS A 62 18.00 -17.48 -22.56
C LYS A 62 18.49 -16.88 -21.24
N ASP A 63 18.96 -15.63 -21.28
CA ASP A 63 19.41 -14.92 -20.08
C ASP A 63 18.20 -14.54 -19.18
N GLY A 64 18.12 -15.21 -18.02
CA GLY A 64 17.08 -14.97 -17.02
C GLY A 64 17.22 -13.60 -16.36
N LEU A 65 18.44 -13.09 -16.15
CA LEU A 65 18.68 -11.78 -15.53
C LEU A 65 18.26 -10.64 -16.48
N HIS A 66 18.60 -10.76 -17.77
CA HIS A 66 18.13 -9.82 -18.77
C HIS A 66 16.60 -9.74 -18.82
N ARG A 67 15.89 -10.85 -18.59
CA ARG A 67 14.42 -10.85 -18.53
C ARG A 67 13.86 -10.06 -17.35
N LEU A 68 14.61 -9.88 -16.28
CA LEU A 68 14.18 -9.13 -15.09
C LEU A 68 14.47 -7.63 -15.21
N LYS A 69 15.54 -7.23 -15.91
CA LYS A 69 16.02 -5.84 -15.90
C LYS A 69 16.24 -5.22 -17.29
N GLY A 70 16.05 -5.96 -18.38
CA GLY A 70 16.36 -5.51 -19.74
C GLY A 70 15.21 -5.69 -20.74
N ARG A 71 13.95 -5.77 -20.28
CA ARG A 71 12.78 -5.96 -21.15
C ARG A 71 11.62 -5.07 -20.74
N TRP A 72 10.78 -4.74 -21.74
CA TRP A 72 9.55 -3.97 -21.62
C TRP A 72 9.81 -2.62 -20.92
N ASP A 73 9.04 -2.26 -19.91
CA ASP A 73 9.11 -0.96 -19.23
C ASP A 73 10.47 -0.69 -18.57
N SER A 74 11.19 -1.74 -18.13
CA SER A 74 12.51 -1.55 -17.51
C SER A 74 13.52 -0.86 -18.42
N VAL A 75 13.43 -1.07 -19.73
CA VAL A 75 14.31 -0.41 -20.71
C VAL A 75 14.10 1.10 -20.72
N TRP A 76 12.84 1.54 -20.58
CA TRP A 76 12.48 2.94 -20.55
C TRP A 76 12.95 3.60 -19.25
N TYR A 77 12.78 2.94 -18.09
CA TYR A 77 13.25 3.47 -16.82
C TYR A 77 14.77 3.64 -16.81
N VAL A 78 15.52 2.63 -17.23
CA VAL A 78 16.97 2.70 -17.36
C VAL A 78 17.40 3.85 -18.27
N ARG A 79 16.75 3.98 -19.43
CA ARG A 79 17.08 5.06 -20.37
C ARG A 79 16.83 6.45 -19.77
N ILE A 80 15.71 6.64 -19.08
CA ILE A 80 15.43 7.89 -18.38
C ILE A 80 16.45 8.12 -17.25
N ALA A 81 16.85 7.09 -16.53
CA ALA A 81 17.86 7.18 -15.47
C ALA A 81 19.22 7.64 -16.00
N GLU A 82 19.64 7.13 -17.15
CA GLU A 82 20.94 7.42 -17.74
C GLU A 82 20.97 8.73 -18.51
N HIS A 83 19.95 9.01 -19.31
CA HIS A 83 19.96 10.10 -20.29
C HIS A 83 18.93 11.21 -20.02
N GLY A 84 17.99 11.00 -19.09
CA GLY A 84 16.83 11.89 -18.90
C GLY A 84 15.76 11.68 -19.95
N TYR A 85 14.73 12.52 -19.90
CA TYR A 85 13.61 12.47 -20.84
C TYR A 85 13.93 13.06 -22.20
N GLY A 86 13.26 12.56 -23.23
CA GLY A 86 13.31 13.07 -24.61
C GLY A 86 13.54 11.99 -25.65
N TYR A 87 13.31 10.73 -25.29
CA TYR A 87 13.40 9.61 -26.21
C TYR A 87 12.02 9.20 -26.72
N GLU A 88 11.95 9.04 -28.04
CA GLU A 88 10.74 8.61 -28.74
C GLU A 88 11.05 7.49 -29.71
N VAL A 89 10.07 6.62 -29.91
CA VAL A 89 10.11 5.54 -30.90
C VAL A 89 8.85 5.63 -31.74
N THR A 90 9.02 5.78 -33.06
CA THR A 90 7.90 5.69 -34.01
C THR A 90 7.69 4.23 -34.39
N LEU A 91 6.48 3.74 -34.14
CA LEU A 91 6.08 2.39 -34.49
C LEU A 91 5.71 2.29 -35.98
N PRO A 92 5.70 1.07 -36.56
CA PRO A 92 5.31 0.88 -37.98
C PRO A 92 3.90 1.35 -38.34
N ASN A 93 3.00 1.44 -37.34
CA ASN A 93 1.63 1.96 -37.52
C ASN A 93 1.54 3.50 -37.44
N GLY A 94 2.67 4.19 -37.23
CA GLY A 94 2.76 5.64 -37.12
C GLY A 94 2.60 6.18 -35.70
N ASP A 95 2.27 5.36 -34.70
CA ASP A 95 2.19 5.80 -33.31
C ASP A 95 3.58 6.17 -32.77
N VAL A 96 3.66 7.25 -32.00
CA VAL A 96 4.89 7.69 -31.36
C VAL A 96 4.85 7.36 -29.88
N HIS A 97 5.71 6.44 -29.46
CA HIS A 97 5.89 6.10 -28.08
C HIS A 97 6.98 6.99 -27.45
N SER A 98 6.57 7.90 -26.57
CA SER A 98 7.47 8.79 -25.83
C SER A 98 7.74 8.24 -24.42
N ASP A 99 8.97 8.48 -23.94
CA ASP A 99 9.37 8.17 -22.55
C ASP A 99 8.63 9.04 -21.50
N LEU A 100 7.95 10.11 -21.93
CA LEU A 100 7.06 10.92 -21.11
C LEU A 100 5.83 10.15 -20.57
N ALA A 101 5.56 8.94 -21.06
CA ALA A 101 4.56 8.05 -20.46
C ALA A 101 4.97 7.55 -19.07
N PHE A 102 6.27 7.55 -18.74
CA PHE A 102 6.85 6.96 -17.54
C PHE A 102 7.13 8.02 -16.48
N PHE A 103 6.69 7.77 -15.25
CA PHE A 103 6.81 8.69 -14.12
C PHE A 103 8.22 8.72 -13.52
N PRO A 104 8.66 9.86 -12.92
CA PRO A 104 10.06 10.14 -12.66
C PRO A 104 10.65 9.45 -11.43
N LEU A 105 9.86 9.01 -10.43
CA LEU A 105 10.44 8.60 -9.15
C LEU A 105 11.29 7.33 -9.25
N PHE A 106 10.85 6.34 -10.03
CA PHE A 106 11.58 5.09 -10.16
C PHE A 106 12.92 5.29 -10.90
N PRO A 107 12.98 5.90 -12.10
CA PRO A 107 14.25 6.18 -12.76
C PRO A 107 15.14 7.14 -11.96
N ALA A 108 14.59 8.07 -11.18
CA ALA A 108 15.39 8.90 -10.29
C ALA A 108 16.06 8.09 -9.17
N LEU A 109 15.37 7.07 -8.64
CA LEU A 109 15.95 6.15 -7.67
C LEU A 109 17.01 5.23 -8.31
N GLU A 110 16.79 4.74 -9.54
CA GLU A 110 17.80 3.99 -10.30
C GLU A 110 19.07 4.81 -10.48
N ARG A 111 18.94 6.04 -10.99
CA ARG A 111 20.05 6.98 -11.16
C ARG A 111 20.75 7.28 -9.84
N GLY A 112 20.00 7.58 -8.79
CA GLY A 112 20.57 7.90 -7.47
C GLY A 112 21.33 6.72 -6.88
N LEU A 113 20.81 5.52 -7.00
CA LEU A 113 21.44 4.32 -6.45
C LEU A 113 22.68 3.91 -7.25
N SER A 114 22.65 3.98 -8.59
CA SER A 114 23.80 3.70 -9.46
C SER A 114 24.92 4.74 -9.32
N ALA A 115 24.60 5.96 -8.91
CA ALA A 115 25.61 6.98 -8.62
C ALA A 115 26.39 6.73 -7.30
N VAL A 116 25.77 5.99 -6.36
CA VAL A 116 26.37 5.70 -5.04
C VAL A 116 26.97 4.30 -4.97
N LEU A 117 26.38 3.34 -5.66
CA LEU A 117 26.83 1.95 -5.68
C LEU A 117 27.48 1.62 -7.02
N PRO A 118 28.50 0.72 -7.06
CA PRO A 118 29.17 0.31 -8.29
C PRO A 118 28.31 -0.68 -9.10
N VAL A 119 27.09 -0.27 -9.48
CA VAL A 119 26.14 -1.07 -10.25
C VAL A 119 25.54 -0.25 -11.39
N ASP A 120 25.12 -0.91 -12.47
CA ASP A 120 24.38 -0.28 -13.56
C ASP A 120 22.96 0.14 -13.13
N ALA A 121 22.33 1.07 -13.84
CA ALA A 121 21.00 1.58 -13.55
C ALA A 121 19.95 0.44 -13.53
N ALA A 122 20.06 -0.52 -14.43
CA ALA A 122 19.18 -1.67 -14.51
C ALA A 122 19.26 -2.57 -13.26
N THR A 123 20.46 -2.79 -12.71
CA THR A 123 20.64 -3.52 -11.44
C THR A 123 20.16 -2.70 -10.26
N ALA A 124 20.42 -1.37 -10.26
CA ALA A 124 19.87 -0.45 -9.26
C ALA A 124 18.32 -0.54 -9.23
N GLY A 125 17.68 -0.61 -10.39
CA GLY A 125 16.22 -0.81 -10.51
C GLY A 125 15.75 -2.10 -9.85
N LEU A 126 16.46 -3.23 -10.00
CA LEU A 126 16.14 -4.46 -9.29
C LEU A 126 16.25 -4.30 -7.77
N VAL A 127 17.30 -3.66 -7.29
CA VAL A 127 17.50 -3.42 -5.84
C VAL A 127 16.37 -2.54 -5.29
N VAL A 128 16.00 -1.48 -6.00
CA VAL A 128 14.86 -0.63 -5.64
C VAL A 128 13.57 -1.43 -5.63
N ALA A 129 13.28 -2.20 -6.69
CA ALA A 129 12.05 -2.97 -6.79
C ALA A 129 11.93 -4.05 -5.70
N TRP A 130 13.01 -4.79 -5.39
CA TRP A 130 12.98 -5.83 -4.37
C TRP A 130 12.89 -5.27 -2.96
N SER A 131 13.62 -4.18 -2.68
CA SER A 131 13.50 -3.47 -1.39
C SER A 131 12.09 -2.92 -1.18
N ALA A 132 11.53 -2.30 -2.22
CA ALA A 132 10.16 -1.82 -2.22
C ALA A 132 9.15 -2.96 -2.09
N GLY A 133 9.42 -4.12 -2.68
CA GLY A 133 8.58 -5.32 -2.55
C GLY A 133 8.47 -5.79 -1.09
N LEU A 134 9.56 -5.81 -0.35
CA LEU A 134 9.56 -6.10 1.09
C LEU A 134 8.79 -5.04 1.88
N ALA A 135 9.01 -3.76 1.56
CA ALA A 135 8.29 -2.65 2.19
C ALA A 135 6.77 -2.69 1.89
N ALA A 136 6.38 -3.10 0.68
CA ALA A 136 4.99 -3.30 0.28
C ALA A 136 4.34 -4.45 1.06
N ALA A 137 5.00 -5.61 1.11
CA ALA A 137 4.50 -6.77 1.88
C ALA A 137 4.32 -6.41 3.36
N TRP A 138 5.25 -5.65 3.93
CA TRP A 138 5.12 -5.14 5.30
C TRP A 138 3.93 -4.17 5.44
N GLY A 139 3.77 -3.21 4.53
CA GLY A 139 2.65 -2.26 4.54
C GLY A 139 1.29 -2.97 4.40
N ILE A 140 1.17 -3.93 3.48
CA ILE A 140 -0.02 -4.75 3.28
C ILE A 140 -0.35 -5.55 4.56
N TYR A 141 0.66 -6.21 5.16
CA TYR A 141 0.50 -6.86 6.45
C TYR A 141 -0.04 -5.91 7.51
N ARG A 142 0.51 -4.70 7.62
CA ARG A 142 0.08 -3.71 8.62
C ARG A 142 -1.36 -3.25 8.41
N CYS A 143 -1.77 -3.05 7.17
CA CYS A 143 -3.16 -2.73 6.84
C CYS A 143 -4.10 -3.90 7.21
N GLY A 144 -3.77 -5.11 6.77
CA GLY A 144 -4.57 -6.30 7.06
C GLY A 144 -4.65 -6.62 8.55
N ALA A 145 -3.53 -6.50 9.27
CA ALA A 145 -3.48 -6.72 10.71
C ALA A 145 -4.29 -5.68 11.50
N PHE A 146 -4.35 -4.44 11.00
CA PHE A 146 -5.16 -3.39 11.61
C PHE A 146 -6.67 -3.64 11.46
N VAL A 147 -7.09 -4.12 10.29
CA VAL A 147 -8.52 -4.30 9.95
C VAL A 147 -9.08 -5.64 10.43
N GLY A 148 -8.31 -6.73 10.26
CA GLY A 148 -8.80 -8.10 10.46
C GLY A 148 -7.92 -8.97 11.35
N GLY A 149 -6.89 -8.40 11.99
CA GLY A 149 -5.95 -9.12 12.84
C GLY A 149 -4.77 -9.73 12.09
N GLU A 150 -3.80 -10.22 12.84
CA GLU A 150 -2.48 -10.63 12.33
C GLU A 150 -2.55 -11.71 11.25
N ARG A 151 -3.48 -12.68 11.37
CA ARG A 151 -3.68 -13.74 10.35
C ARG A 151 -4.11 -13.16 9.01
N VAL A 152 -5.03 -12.19 9.02
CA VAL A 152 -5.48 -11.50 7.80
C VAL A 152 -4.31 -10.74 7.17
N GLY A 153 -3.50 -10.06 7.98
CA GLY A 153 -2.30 -9.38 7.50
C GLY A 153 -1.32 -10.32 6.79
N VAL A 154 -1.04 -11.48 7.39
CA VAL A 154 -0.16 -12.50 6.78
C VAL A 154 -0.73 -13.01 5.46
N LEU A 155 -2.02 -13.37 5.45
CA LEU A 155 -2.68 -13.88 4.25
C LEU A 155 -2.67 -12.86 3.11
N LEU A 156 -2.96 -11.59 3.38
CA LEU A 156 -2.95 -10.54 2.36
C LEU A 156 -1.55 -10.32 1.76
N ALA A 157 -0.50 -10.34 2.58
CA ALA A 157 0.87 -10.21 2.09
C ALA A 157 1.28 -11.39 1.19
N VAL A 158 0.92 -12.62 1.57
CA VAL A 158 1.19 -13.81 0.75
C VAL A 158 0.35 -13.81 -0.52
N LEU A 159 -0.95 -13.51 -0.44
CA LEU A 159 -1.83 -13.43 -1.60
C LEU A 159 -1.34 -12.39 -2.62
N TRP A 160 -0.84 -11.24 -2.15
CA TRP A 160 -0.20 -10.27 -3.04
C TRP A 160 1.04 -10.84 -3.73
N GLY A 161 1.76 -11.76 -3.07
CA GLY A 161 2.91 -12.44 -3.66
C GLY A 161 2.56 -13.49 -4.73
N VAL A 162 1.33 -14.02 -4.79
CA VAL A 162 0.95 -15.15 -5.67
C VAL A 162 -0.09 -14.82 -6.73
N TYR A 163 -0.53 -13.56 -6.86
CA TYR A 163 -1.51 -13.22 -7.89
C TYR A 163 -0.94 -13.44 -9.31
N PRO A 164 -1.76 -13.66 -10.34
CA PRO A 164 -1.31 -14.19 -11.64
C PRO A 164 -0.19 -13.39 -12.32
N THR A 165 -0.18 -12.05 -12.19
CA THR A 165 0.86 -11.19 -12.78
C THR A 165 1.98 -10.84 -11.78
N ALA A 166 2.07 -11.54 -10.64
CA ALA A 166 3.05 -11.22 -9.59
C ALA A 166 4.52 -11.35 -10.04
N PHE A 167 4.81 -11.94 -11.20
CA PHE A 167 6.16 -12.00 -11.74
C PHE A 167 6.77 -10.59 -11.94
N VAL A 168 5.96 -9.57 -12.23
CA VAL A 168 6.42 -8.18 -12.38
C VAL A 168 7.05 -7.63 -11.09
N GLN A 169 6.69 -8.18 -9.91
CA GLN A 169 7.30 -7.79 -8.64
C GLN A 169 8.77 -8.22 -8.52
N SER A 170 9.23 -9.13 -9.39
CA SER A 170 10.63 -9.56 -9.44
C SER A 170 11.44 -8.79 -10.48
N MET A 171 10.79 -7.95 -11.29
CA MET A 171 11.40 -7.16 -12.35
C MET A 171 11.80 -5.75 -11.86
N ALA A 172 12.67 -5.06 -12.60
CA ALA A 172 12.99 -3.65 -12.36
C ALA A 172 11.83 -2.76 -12.84
N TYR A 173 10.72 -2.78 -12.07
CA TYR A 173 9.45 -2.15 -12.39
C TYR A 173 8.92 -1.34 -11.21
N THR A 174 8.01 -0.41 -11.50
CA THR A 174 7.41 0.51 -10.52
C THR A 174 6.36 -0.12 -9.62
N GLU A 175 5.85 -1.33 -9.93
CA GLU A 175 4.73 -1.97 -9.23
C GLU A 175 4.96 -2.11 -7.73
N THR A 176 6.13 -2.59 -7.35
CA THR A 176 6.46 -2.78 -5.94
C THR A 176 6.65 -1.47 -5.20
N LEU A 177 7.28 -0.48 -5.84
CA LEU A 177 7.47 0.85 -5.28
C LEU A 177 6.12 1.57 -5.08
N PHE A 178 5.28 1.56 -6.12
CA PHE A 178 3.92 2.10 -6.02
C PHE A 178 3.13 1.42 -4.90
N THR A 179 3.14 0.08 -4.86
CA THR A 179 2.39 -0.68 -3.84
C THR A 179 2.91 -0.41 -2.44
N ALA A 180 4.23 -0.25 -2.25
CA ALA A 180 4.80 0.12 -0.96
C ALA A 180 4.26 1.49 -0.50
N LEU A 181 4.39 2.51 -1.35
CA LEU A 181 3.91 3.86 -1.05
C LEU A 181 2.40 3.88 -0.80
N ALA A 182 1.62 3.18 -1.61
CA ALA A 182 0.18 3.07 -1.46
C ALA A 182 -0.23 2.37 -0.16
N ALA A 183 0.36 1.22 0.16
CA ALA A 183 0.05 0.49 1.38
C ALA A 183 0.38 1.29 2.64
N TRP A 184 1.53 1.96 2.66
CA TRP A 184 1.92 2.82 3.78
C TRP A 184 1.09 4.10 3.86
N SER A 185 0.67 4.69 2.73
CA SER A 185 -0.28 5.81 2.70
C SER A 185 -1.63 5.40 3.31
N LEU A 186 -2.20 4.27 2.88
CA LEU A 186 -3.45 3.74 3.42
C LEU A 186 -3.32 3.38 4.91
N TYR A 187 -2.20 2.77 5.33
CA TYR A 187 -1.95 2.51 6.75
C TYR A 187 -1.86 3.81 7.55
N ALA A 188 -1.26 4.86 7.01
CA ALA A 188 -1.22 6.17 7.65
C ALA A 188 -2.62 6.78 7.81
N VAL A 189 -3.49 6.65 6.79
CA VAL A 189 -4.92 7.02 6.88
C VAL A 189 -5.60 6.25 8.02
N LEU A 190 -5.46 4.92 8.07
CA LEU A 190 -6.05 4.08 9.12
C LEU A 190 -5.57 4.47 10.53
N ARG A 191 -4.38 5.08 10.64
CA ARG A 191 -3.80 5.57 11.89
C ARG A 191 -4.08 7.05 12.17
N GLY A 192 -4.86 7.73 11.34
CA GLY A 192 -5.14 9.16 11.45
C GLY A 192 -3.93 10.07 11.18
N ARG A 193 -2.86 9.53 10.54
CA ARG A 193 -1.63 10.27 10.22
C ARG A 193 -1.74 10.93 8.83
N TRP A 194 -2.62 11.89 8.70
CA TRP A 194 -3.02 12.47 7.43
C TRP A 194 -1.88 13.09 6.61
N ILE A 195 -0.96 13.82 7.24
CA ILE A 195 0.18 14.42 6.52
C ILE A 195 1.08 13.32 5.93
N ALA A 196 1.40 12.28 6.70
CA ALA A 196 2.20 11.16 6.20
C ALA A 196 1.46 10.41 5.07
N ALA A 197 0.13 10.26 5.18
CA ALA A 197 -0.69 9.68 4.12
C ALA A 197 -0.59 10.50 2.84
N GLY A 198 -0.73 11.83 2.93
CA GLY A 198 -0.63 12.73 1.78
C GLY A 198 0.75 12.71 1.12
N VAL A 199 1.83 12.77 1.91
CA VAL A 199 3.21 12.73 1.39
C VAL A 199 3.50 11.40 0.68
N LEU A 200 3.11 10.28 1.27
CA LEU A 200 3.28 8.95 0.65
C LEU A 200 2.42 8.81 -0.62
N CYS A 201 1.21 9.37 -0.61
CA CYS A 201 0.35 9.42 -1.79
C CYS A 201 0.96 10.29 -2.90
N ALA A 202 1.51 11.45 -2.57
CA ALA A 202 2.21 12.30 -3.54
C ALA A 202 3.43 11.60 -4.13
N ALA A 203 4.22 10.90 -3.31
CA ALA A 203 5.34 10.08 -3.80
C ALA A 203 4.85 8.94 -4.71
N ALA A 204 3.73 8.26 -4.37
CA ALA A 204 3.09 7.28 -5.25
C ALA A 204 2.65 7.92 -6.58
N GLY A 205 2.17 9.17 -6.54
CA GLY A 205 1.82 9.98 -7.71
C GLY A 205 2.98 10.26 -8.66
N LEU A 206 4.21 10.14 -8.19
CA LEU A 206 5.43 10.24 -9.02
C LEU A 206 5.90 8.88 -9.58
N THR A 207 5.13 7.81 -9.39
CA THR A 207 5.50 6.47 -9.87
C THR A 207 4.64 5.96 -11.02
N ARG A 208 3.32 6.23 -10.99
CA ARG A 208 2.37 5.64 -11.95
C ARG A 208 1.11 6.49 -12.13
N PRO A 209 0.46 6.43 -13.33
CA PRO A 209 -0.84 7.07 -13.58
C PRO A 209 -1.93 6.62 -12.60
N THR A 210 -1.92 5.35 -12.22
CA THR A 210 -2.93 4.72 -11.34
C THR A 210 -2.97 5.30 -9.92
N ALA A 211 -2.02 6.15 -9.55
CA ALA A 211 -2.04 6.89 -8.28
C ALA A 211 -3.30 7.76 -8.09
N VAL A 212 -4.00 8.12 -9.17
CA VAL A 212 -5.31 8.80 -9.09
C VAL A 212 -6.30 8.02 -8.22
N ALA A 213 -6.29 6.68 -8.29
CA ALA A 213 -7.14 5.85 -7.45
C ALA A 213 -6.77 5.95 -5.95
N LEU A 214 -5.46 6.05 -5.63
CA LEU A 214 -5.02 6.26 -4.26
C LEU A 214 -5.38 7.66 -3.75
N ILE A 215 -5.23 8.69 -4.58
CA ILE A 215 -5.65 10.06 -4.26
C ILE A 215 -7.14 10.09 -3.94
N ALA A 216 -7.97 9.45 -4.77
CA ALA A 216 -9.40 9.32 -4.53
C ALA A 216 -9.70 8.58 -3.22
N ALA A 217 -8.97 7.48 -2.92
CA ALA A 217 -9.14 6.73 -1.67
C ALA A 217 -8.82 7.57 -0.43
N VAL A 218 -7.75 8.37 -0.46
CA VAL A 218 -7.39 9.29 0.63
C VAL A 218 -8.47 10.37 0.80
N GLY A 219 -8.96 10.94 -0.30
CA GLY A 219 -10.05 11.93 -0.28
C GLY A 219 -11.36 11.37 0.27
N ILE A 220 -11.77 10.18 -0.20
CA ILE A 220 -12.98 9.49 0.30
C ILE A 220 -12.83 9.20 1.80
N ALA A 221 -11.68 8.70 2.24
CA ALA A 221 -11.43 8.43 3.65
C ALA A 221 -11.55 9.71 4.51
N ALA A 222 -11.08 10.85 4.00
CA ALA A 222 -11.23 12.14 4.68
C ALA A 222 -12.69 12.55 4.77
N VAL A 223 -13.45 12.46 3.68
CA VAL A 223 -14.90 12.75 3.67
C VAL A 223 -15.64 11.86 4.67
N VAL A 224 -15.38 10.55 4.66
CA VAL A 224 -15.98 9.60 5.60
C VAL A 224 -15.65 9.97 7.05
N THR A 225 -14.41 10.37 7.32
CA THR A 225 -13.99 10.79 8.66
C THR A 225 -14.73 12.06 9.10
N VAL A 226 -14.83 13.07 8.22
CA VAL A 226 -15.59 14.31 8.51
C VAL A 226 -17.07 14.02 8.79
N VAL A 227 -17.70 13.19 7.97
CA VAL A 227 -19.12 12.83 8.15
C VAL A 227 -19.36 12.11 9.48
N ARG A 228 -18.43 11.22 9.89
CA ARG A 228 -18.55 10.45 11.14
C ARG A 228 -18.24 11.25 12.38
N GLU A 229 -17.12 11.95 12.35
CA GLU A 229 -16.59 12.64 13.54
C GLU A 229 -17.14 14.08 13.65
N ARG A 230 -17.76 14.60 12.59
CA ARG A 230 -18.25 15.99 12.50
C ARG A 230 -17.17 17.03 12.79
N ARG A 231 -15.92 16.68 12.52
CA ARG A 231 -14.74 17.51 12.77
C ARG A 231 -13.79 17.49 11.57
N VAL A 232 -13.23 18.65 11.26
CA VAL A 232 -12.18 18.82 10.26
C VAL A 232 -10.90 19.19 10.98
N SER A 233 -9.84 18.43 10.78
CA SER A 233 -8.54 18.75 11.37
C SER A 233 -7.64 19.42 10.32
N PRO A 234 -6.84 20.46 10.68
CA PRO A 234 -5.91 21.10 9.75
C PRO A 234 -4.92 20.12 9.12
N ARG A 235 -4.50 19.10 9.90
CA ARG A 235 -3.59 18.04 9.41
C ARG A 235 -4.24 17.17 8.34
N MET A 236 -5.55 16.91 8.44
CA MET A 236 -6.30 16.17 7.43
C MET A 236 -6.42 16.98 6.14
N VAL A 237 -6.77 18.26 6.25
CA VAL A 237 -6.83 19.17 5.09
C VAL A 237 -5.48 19.22 4.39
N ALA A 238 -4.39 19.45 5.14
CA ALA A 238 -3.04 19.47 4.59
C ALA A 238 -2.68 18.16 3.89
N GLY A 239 -2.98 17.01 4.50
CA GLY A 239 -2.71 15.68 3.91
C GLY A 239 -3.46 15.46 2.60
N VAL A 240 -4.75 15.83 2.56
CA VAL A 240 -5.59 15.72 1.35
C VAL A 240 -5.10 16.65 0.23
N LEU A 241 -4.69 17.87 0.56
CA LEU A 241 -4.14 18.83 -0.42
C LEU A 241 -2.76 18.39 -0.96
N VAL A 242 -1.92 17.77 -0.13
CA VAL A 242 -0.61 17.24 -0.54
C VAL A 242 -0.74 16.00 -1.40
N ALA A 243 -1.73 15.15 -1.17
CA ALA A 243 -1.88 13.86 -1.83
C ALA A 243 -1.79 13.91 -3.38
N PRO A 244 -2.44 14.83 -4.10
CA PRO A 244 -2.39 14.89 -5.56
C PRO A 244 -1.12 15.55 -6.13
N LEU A 245 -0.30 16.22 -5.30
CA LEU A 245 0.76 17.11 -5.80
C LEU A 245 1.80 16.38 -6.66
N GLY A 246 2.18 15.15 -6.32
CA GLY A 246 3.16 14.41 -7.11
C GLY A 246 2.65 14.09 -8.52
N TRP A 247 1.42 13.61 -8.61
CA TRP A 247 0.78 13.31 -9.89
C TRP A 247 0.57 14.58 -10.73
N LEU A 248 0.01 15.63 -10.12
CA LEU A 248 -0.22 16.92 -10.79
C LEU A 248 1.08 17.57 -11.24
N ALA A 249 2.15 17.50 -10.44
CA ALA A 249 3.45 18.07 -10.80
C ALA A 249 4.02 17.39 -12.06
N TYR A 250 3.87 16.06 -12.18
CA TYR A 250 4.35 15.37 -13.38
C TYR A 250 3.50 15.68 -14.60
N VAL A 251 2.16 15.67 -14.47
CA VAL A 251 1.26 16.06 -15.56
C VAL A 251 1.54 17.48 -16.03
N ALA A 252 1.73 18.40 -15.10
CA ALA A 252 2.10 19.78 -15.42
C ALA A 252 3.48 19.89 -16.10
N TYR A 253 4.46 19.11 -15.65
CA TYR A 253 5.78 19.03 -16.28
C TYR A 253 5.67 18.62 -17.76
N VAL A 254 4.90 17.56 -18.05
CA VAL A 254 4.68 17.11 -19.44
C VAL A 254 3.94 18.20 -20.23
N GLY A 255 2.91 18.81 -19.65
CA GLY A 255 2.14 19.88 -20.29
C GLY A 255 3.01 21.11 -20.67
N VAL A 256 3.90 21.52 -19.77
CA VAL A 256 4.83 22.63 -20.04
C VAL A 256 5.85 22.27 -21.10
N ARG A 257 6.40 21.05 -21.02
CA ARG A 257 7.41 20.57 -21.97
C ARG A 257 6.87 20.47 -23.39
N GLU A 258 5.69 19.92 -23.56
CA GLU A 258 5.04 19.69 -24.84
C GLU A 258 4.16 20.91 -25.26
N LYS A 259 4.16 21.98 -24.46
CA LYS A 259 3.38 23.22 -24.73
C LYS A 259 1.87 22.98 -24.93
N SER A 260 1.34 21.94 -24.30
CA SER A 260 -0.08 21.59 -24.37
C SER A 260 -0.58 21.10 -23.00
N PRO A 261 -1.68 21.61 -22.49
CA PRO A 261 -2.23 21.16 -21.20
C PRO A 261 -2.74 19.71 -21.24
N THR A 262 -3.03 19.15 -22.42
CA THR A 262 -3.51 17.79 -22.62
C THR A 262 -2.39 16.80 -22.99
N ALA A 263 -1.17 17.28 -23.23
CA ALA A 263 -0.06 16.48 -23.75
C ALA A 263 0.19 15.18 -22.97
N TYR A 264 0.05 15.20 -21.65
CA TYR A 264 0.19 13.97 -20.87
C TYR A 264 -0.82 12.89 -21.30
N PHE A 265 -2.09 13.28 -21.54
CA PHE A 265 -3.13 12.35 -21.96
C PHE A 265 -2.93 11.90 -23.39
N ASP A 266 -2.42 12.77 -24.25
CA ASP A 266 -2.09 12.45 -25.66
C ASP A 266 -0.94 11.44 -25.71
N VAL A 267 0.10 11.63 -24.88
CA VAL A 267 1.21 10.66 -24.71
C VAL A 267 0.68 9.31 -24.24
N GLN A 268 -0.20 9.30 -23.24
CA GLN A 268 -0.79 8.04 -22.75
C GLN A 268 -1.68 7.35 -23.79
N ALA A 269 -2.42 8.14 -24.59
CA ALA A 269 -3.25 7.60 -25.67
C ALA A 269 -2.41 6.93 -26.77
N ALA A 270 -1.24 7.48 -27.11
CA ALA A 270 -0.31 6.87 -28.05
C ALA A 270 0.23 5.50 -27.57
N TRP A 271 0.30 5.30 -26.23
CA TRP A 271 0.61 4.00 -25.62
C TRP A 271 -0.60 3.07 -25.49
N GLY A 272 -1.76 3.45 -26.04
CA GLY A 272 -3.01 2.68 -25.93
C GLY A 272 -3.73 2.82 -24.59
N ASN A 273 -3.31 3.75 -23.74
CA ASN A 273 -3.95 4.02 -22.46
C ASN A 273 -4.92 5.18 -22.58
N SER A 274 -6.21 4.95 -22.44
CA SER A 274 -7.23 6.00 -22.48
C SER A 274 -8.15 5.95 -21.26
N ILE A 275 -8.70 7.10 -20.89
CA ILE A 275 -9.78 7.19 -19.90
C ILE A 275 -11.10 7.01 -20.67
N ASP A 276 -11.50 5.77 -20.86
CA ASP A 276 -12.65 5.38 -21.68
C ASP A 276 -13.89 4.96 -20.89
N GLY A 277 -13.91 5.24 -19.59
CA GLY A 277 -15.01 4.85 -18.71
C GLY A 277 -15.19 3.35 -18.52
N GLY A 278 -14.16 2.55 -18.86
CA GLY A 278 -14.16 1.08 -18.71
C GLY A 278 -14.57 0.35 -19.98
N VAL A 279 -14.72 1.03 -21.11
CA VAL A 279 -15.07 0.42 -22.42
C VAL A 279 -13.99 -0.57 -22.84
N ALA A 280 -12.69 -0.24 -22.69
CA ALA A 280 -11.60 -1.17 -22.98
C ALA A 280 -11.67 -2.43 -22.11
N LEU A 281 -11.95 -2.28 -20.80
CA LEU A 281 -12.16 -3.40 -19.89
C LEU A 281 -13.36 -4.26 -20.32
N ALA A 282 -14.47 -3.64 -20.68
CA ALA A 282 -15.65 -4.37 -21.16
C ALA A 282 -15.36 -5.15 -22.45
N ARG A 283 -14.66 -4.54 -23.41
CA ARG A 283 -14.21 -5.20 -24.65
C ARG A 283 -13.25 -6.34 -24.37
N PHE A 284 -12.30 -6.13 -23.46
CA PHE A 284 -11.37 -7.18 -23.03
C PHE A 284 -12.12 -8.38 -22.45
N ILE A 285 -13.06 -8.14 -21.51
CA ILE A 285 -13.88 -9.20 -20.92
C ILE A 285 -14.69 -9.93 -22.00
N ALA A 286 -15.29 -9.21 -22.93
CA ALA A 286 -16.07 -9.79 -24.01
C ALA A 286 -15.22 -10.63 -24.99
N GLY A 287 -13.93 -10.31 -25.13
CA GLY A 287 -12.98 -11.07 -25.96
C GLY A 287 -12.38 -12.30 -25.30
N LEU A 288 -12.60 -12.51 -24.00
CA LEU A 288 -12.09 -13.68 -23.28
C LEU A 288 -12.94 -14.93 -23.55
N PRO A 289 -12.38 -16.14 -23.44
CA PRO A 289 -13.19 -17.35 -23.37
C PRO A 289 -14.25 -17.24 -22.26
N TRP A 290 -15.47 -17.72 -22.53
CA TRP A 290 -16.63 -17.51 -21.65
C TRP A 290 -16.37 -17.85 -20.16
N ALA A 291 -15.60 -18.93 -19.88
CA ALA A 291 -15.25 -19.32 -18.52
C ALA A 291 -14.36 -18.28 -17.82
N ALA A 292 -13.42 -17.68 -18.55
CA ALA A 292 -12.54 -16.63 -18.02
C ALA A 292 -13.32 -15.32 -17.79
N SER A 293 -14.24 -14.97 -18.72
CA SER A 293 -15.14 -13.82 -18.56
C SER A 293 -16.01 -13.95 -17.31
N LEU A 294 -16.64 -15.10 -17.12
CA LEU A 294 -17.44 -15.39 -15.92
C LEU A 294 -16.59 -15.33 -14.65
N GLY A 295 -15.40 -15.91 -14.65
CA GLY A 295 -14.48 -15.87 -13.52
C GLY A 295 -14.09 -14.44 -13.15
N LEU A 296 -13.76 -13.61 -14.14
CA LEU A 296 -13.40 -12.21 -13.91
C LEU A 296 -14.60 -11.38 -13.43
N CYS A 297 -15.77 -11.55 -14.03
CA CYS A 297 -17.00 -10.88 -13.58
C CYS A 297 -17.36 -11.28 -12.14
N ALA A 298 -17.24 -12.56 -11.79
CA ALA A 298 -17.49 -13.05 -10.43
C ALA A 298 -16.50 -12.46 -9.43
N ALA A 299 -15.20 -12.37 -9.80
CA ALA A 299 -14.18 -11.74 -8.97
C ALA A 299 -14.45 -10.25 -8.74
N LEU A 300 -14.84 -9.50 -9.77
CA LEU A 300 -15.21 -8.08 -9.67
C LEU A 300 -16.48 -7.89 -8.80
N ALA A 301 -17.48 -8.74 -8.98
CA ALA A 301 -18.70 -8.72 -8.17
C ALA A 301 -18.41 -9.04 -6.70
N LEU A 302 -17.54 -10.03 -6.42
CA LEU A 302 -17.10 -10.37 -5.08
C LEU A 302 -16.35 -9.21 -4.44
N LEU A 303 -15.43 -8.57 -5.17
CA LEU A 303 -14.70 -7.40 -4.70
C LEU A 303 -15.66 -6.25 -4.36
N GLY A 304 -16.61 -5.94 -5.24
CA GLY A 304 -17.64 -4.94 -5.00
C GLY A 304 -18.48 -5.26 -3.75
N ARG A 305 -18.89 -6.54 -3.59
CA ARG A 305 -19.60 -7.01 -2.40
C ARG A 305 -18.77 -6.84 -1.13
N LEU A 306 -17.48 -7.19 -1.17
CA LEU A 306 -16.57 -7.03 -0.03
C LEU A 306 -16.43 -5.55 0.37
N VAL A 307 -16.29 -4.65 -0.60
CA VAL A 307 -16.24 -3.19 -0.35
C VAL A 307 -17.52 -2.73 0.32
N VAL A 308 -18.69 -3.12 -0.20
CA VAL A 308 -20.01 -2.78 0.39
C VAL A 308 -20.13 -3.32 1.82
N LEU A 309 -19.71 -4.57 2.06
CA LEU A 309 -19.72 -5.17 3.41
C LEU A 309 -18.81 -4.42 4.37
N CYS A 310 -17.58 -4.06 3.95
CA CYS A 310 -16.66 -3.27 4.77
C CYS A 310 -17.24 -1.90 5.13
N VAL A 311 -17.89 -1.22 4.17
CA VAL A 311 -18.56 0.06 4.42
C VAL A 311 -19.72 -0.11 5.41
N ARG A 312 -20.54 -1.17 5.27
CA ARG A 312 -21.68 -1.45 6.16
C ARG A 312 -21.24 -1.85 7.57
N GLN A 313 -20.21 -2.67 7.72
CA GLN A 313 -19.68 -3.08 9.03
C GLN A 313 -19.00 -1.93 9.77
N GLY A 314 -18.48 -0.96 9.07
CA GLY A 314 -17.91 0.26 9.65
C GLY A 314 -18.98 1.23 10.19
N GLN A 315 -20.27 0.95 10.07
CA GLN A 315 -21.31 1.74 10.75
C GLN A 315 -21.34 1.37 12.24
N PRO A 316 -21.18 2.30 13.19
CA PRO A 316 -21.38 2.00 14.58
C PRO A 316 -22.82 1.53 14.74
N ARG A 317 -23.00 0.32 15.29
CA ARG A 317 -24.30 -0.09 15.80
C ARG A 317 -24.76 1.01 16.74
N SER A 318 -25.84 1.73 16.41
CA SER A 318 -26.49 2.63 17.34
C SER A 318 -26.70 1.83 18.63
N ALA A 319 -26.02 2.24 19.70
CA ALA A 319 -26.26 1.68 21.01
C ALA A 319 -27.73 1.91 21.30
N SER A 320 -28.54 0.87 21.14
CA SER A 320 -29.89 0.84 21.65
C SER A 320 -29.73 1.08 23.15
N SER A 321 -30.25 2.22 23.61
CA SER A 321 -30.29 2.67 24.97
C SER A 321 -31.02 1.67 25.82
N SER A 322 -30.32 0.70 26.36
CA SER A 322 -30.72 -0.02 27.58
C SER A 322 -29.78 0.44 28.67
N SER A 323 -30.20 1.49 29.37
CA SER A 323 -29.62 1.94 30.62
C SER A 323 -29.77 0.84 31.68
N PRO A 324 -28.68 0.28 32.22
CA PRO A 324 -28.74 -0.71 33.29
C PRO A 324 -28.85 -0.09 34.70
N TRP A 325 -29.08 1.23 34.79
CA TRP A 325 -29.12 1.91 36.10
C TRP A 325 -30.51 2.45 36.39
N SER A 326 -31.46 1.56 36.71
CA SER A 326 -32.64 1.87 37.55
C SER A 326 -32.26 1.49 38.98
N GLU A 327 -31.84 2.48 39.76
CA GLU A 327 -31.68 2.32 41.20
C GLU A 327 -33.00 1.93 41.86
N PRO A 328 -33.01 0.96 42.79
CA PRO A 328 -34.19 0.69 43.62
C PRO A 328 -34.41 1.82 44.62
N ARG A 329 -35.53 2.53 44.51
CA ARG A 329 -35.99 3.46 45.53
C ARG A 329 -36.24 2.68 46.84
N THR A 330 -35.38 2.84 47.79
CA THR A 330 -35.62 2.45 49.16
C THR A 330 -36.63 3.40 49.77
N SER A 331 -37.85 2.91 49.98
CA SER A 331 -38.88 3.58 50.81
C SER A 331 -38.49 3.47 52.28
N VAL A 332 -38.03 4.54 52.89
CA VAL A 332 -37.94 4.66 54.32
C VAL A 332 -39.33 5.04 54.85
N ARG A 333 -40.01 4.08 55.44
CA ARG A 333 -41.22 4.31 56.27
C ARG A 333 -40.70 4.86 57.60
N GLY A 334 -41.03 6.11 57.92
CA GLY A 334 -40.96 6.63 59.30
C GLY A 334 -42.04 6.06 60.16
N ARG A 335 -41.70 5.61 61.31
CA ARG A 335 -42.58 5.42 62.49
C ARG A 335 -41.97 6.17 63.66
N GLY A 336 -42.81 6.87 64.35
CA GLY A 336 -42.61 7.40 65.69
C GLY A 336 -42.71 8.89 65.79
#